data_83280c5e4b361528eb3b2de8b0335e2c
#
_entry.id   83280c5e4b361528eb3b2de8b0335e2c
#
_cell.length_a   1.000
_cell.length_b   1.000
_cell.length_c   1.000
_cell.angle_alpha   90.00
_cell.angle_beta   90.00
_cell.angle_gamma   90.00
#
_symmetry.space_group_name_H-M   'P 1'
#
loop_
_entity.id
_entity.type
_entity.pdbx_description
1 polymer ?
#
loop_
_entity_poly.entity_id
_entity_poly.type
_entity_poly.pdbx_seq_one_letter_code
_entity_poly.pdbx_strand_id
1 'polypeptide(L)' 'MASLKDVAKLANVSLMTGSRALNTPERLKPETLARVQAAIAETNYVPDL' A
#
# COMPACT_ATOMS: atom_id res chain seq x y z
N MET A 1 12.82 3.43 8.97
CA MET A 1 12.30 3.63 7.61
C MET A 1 11.07 2.75 7.38
N ALA A 2 10.06 3.29 6.75
CA ALA A 2 8.86 2.53 6.43
C ALA A 2 9.14 1.55 5.30
N SER A 3 8.58 0.36 5.42
CA SER A 3 8.67 -0.66 4.38
C SER A 3 7.28 -0.98 3.89
N LEU A 4 7.19 -1.76 2.83
CA LEU A 4 5.89 -2.20 2.32
C LEU A 4 5.10 -2.94 3.40
N LYS A 5 5.80 -3.66 4.26
CA LYS A 5 5.18 -4.35 5.37
C LYS A 5 4.50 -3.38 6.33
N ASP A 6 5.13 -2.24 6.60
CA ASP A 6 4.55 -1.21 7.45
C ASP A 6 3.31 -0.59 6.79
N VAL A 7 3.39 -0.35 5.49
CA VAL A 7 2.26 0.19 4.72
C VAL A 7 1.08 -0.77 4.79
N ALA A 8 1.33 -2.06 4.56
CA ALA A 8 0.26 -3.06 4.59
C ALA A 8 -0.38 -3.13 5.98
N LYS A 9 0.43 -3.09 7.02
CA LYS A 9 -0.05 -3.13 8.39
C LYS A 9 -0.91 -1.91 8.73
N LEU A 10 -0.47 -0.73 8.33
CA LEU A 10 -1.21 0.49 8.59
C LEU A 10 -2.52 0.53 7.79
N ALA A 11 -2.48 0.05 6.56
CA ALA A 11 -3.68 -0.03 5.72
C ALA A 11 -4.61 -1.16 6.11
N ASN A 12 -4.16 -2.03 7.03
CA ASN A 12 -4.92 -3.20 7.50
C ASN A 12 -5.21 -4.17 6.35
N VAL A 13 -4.21 -4.41 5.53
CA VAL A 13 -4.29 -5.34 4.41
C VAL A 13 -3.10 -6.29 4.46
N SER A 14 -3.15 -7.36 3.66
CA SER A 14 -2.02 -8.28 3.56
C SER A 14 -0.86 -7.64 2.81
N LEU A 15 0.32 -8.19 3.01
CA LEU A 15 1.51 -7.73 2.29
C LEU A 15 1.32 -7.85 0.77
N MET A 16 0.66 -8.94 0.34
CA MET A 16 0.35 -9.16 -1.06
C MET A 16 -0.54 -8.05 -1.62
N THR A 17 -1.55 -7.64 -0.85
CA THR A 17 -2.46 -6.56 -1.27
C THR A 17 -1.70 -5.24 -1.38
N GLY A 18 -0.81 -4.95 -0.44
CA GLY A 18 0.04 -3.77 -0.50
C GLY A 18 0.92 -3.77 -1.74
N SER A 19 1.52 -4.91 -2.05
CA SER A 19 2.35 -5.05 -3.25
C SER A 19 1.53 -4.84 -4.52
N ARG A 20 0.32 -5.38 -4.57
CA ARG A 20 -0.57 -5.20 -5.74
C ARG A 20 -0.96 -3.75 -5.93
N ALA A 21 -1.14 -3.01 -4.85
CA ALA A 21 -1.48 -1.58 -4.95
C ALA A 21 -0.39 -0.80 -5.66
N LEU A 22 0.87 -1.24 -5.56
CA LEU A 22 1.99 -0.59 -6.22
C LEU A 22 2.20 -1.08 -7.64
N ASN A 23 2.02 -2.39 -7.86
CA ASN A 23 2.35 -3.01 -9.16
C ASN A 23 1.16 -3.11 -10.09
N THR A 24 0.00 -3.49 -9.57
CA THR A 24 -1.21 -3.69 -10.36
C THR A 24 -2.41 -3.07 -9.65
N PRO A 25 -2.45 -1.74 -9.50
CA PRO A 25 -3.52 -1.08 -8.76
C PRO A 25 -4.91 -1.35 -9.33
N GLU A 26 -5.02 -1.63 -10.62
CA GLU A 26 -6.30 -1.92 -11.25
C GLU A 26 -6.90 -3.24 -10.77
N ARG A 27 -6.11 -4.09 -10.12
CA ARG A 27 -6.59 -5.35 -9.57
C ARG A 27 -7.27 -5.18 -8.23
N LEU A 28 -7.12 -4.02 -7.61
CA LEU A 28 -7.69 -3.74 -6.30
C LEU A 28 -8.97 -2.94 -6.43
N LYS A 29 -9.86 -3.13 -5.46
CA LYS A 29 -11.04 -2.27 -5.35
C LYS A 29 -10.60 -0.85 -5.04
N PRO A 30 -11.32 0.18 -5.54
CA PRO A 30 -10.96 1.58 -5.26
C PRO A 30 -10.83 1.87 -3.77
N GLU A 31 -11.69 1.25 -2.96
CA GLU A 31 -11.68 1.42 -1.51
C GLU A 31 -10.37 0.91 -0.91
N THR A 32 -9.96 -0.29 -1.30
CA THR A 32 -8.71 -0.89 -0.81
C THR A 32 -7.51 -0.09 -1.29
N LEU A 33 -7.53 0.32 -2.55
CA LEU A 33 -6.44 1.12 -3.11
C LEU A 33 -6.30 2.44 -2.35
N ALA A 34 -7.40 3.08 -2.02
CA ALA A 34 -7.38 4.34 -1.28
C ALA A 34 -6.76 4.16 0.10
N ARG A 35 -7.06 3.03 0.77
CA ARG A 35 -6.48 2.72 2.07
C ARG A 35 -4.97 2.59 1.99
N VAL A 36 -4.48 1.86 1.00
CA VAL A 36 -3.05 1.66 0.82
C VAL A 36 -2.36 2.98 0.48
N GLN A 37 -2.96 3.78 -0.40
CA GLN A 37 -2.41 5.08 -0.75
C GLN A 37 -2.34 6.01 0.45
N ALA A 38 -3.35 6.00 1.31
CA ALA A 38 -3.33 6.78 2.54
C ALA A 38 -2.22 6.31 3.47
N ALA A 39 -2.03 4.99 3.57
CA ALA A 39 -0.96 4.42 4.39
C ALA A 39 0.42 4.80 3.84
N ILE A 40 0.59 4.82 2.53
CA ILE A 40 1.84 5.24 1.90
C ILE A 40 2.15 6.70 2.28
N ALA A 41 1.15 7.56 2.18
CA ALA A 41 1.33 8.97 2.54
C ALA A 41 1.66 9.12 4.02
N GLU A 42 0.99 8.35 4.87
CA GLU A 42 1.17 8.42 6.32
C GLU A 42 2.57 7.94 6.74
N THR A 43 3.05 6.85 6.15
CA THR A 43 4.34 6.26 6.49
C THR A 43 5.50 6.90 5.74
N ASN A 44 5.20 7.79 4.81
CA ASN A 44 6.21 8.42 3.97
C ASN A 44 7.01 7.39 3.14
N TYR A 45 6.39 6.24 2.87
CA TYR A 45 7.01 5.20 2.08
C TYR A 45 7.08 5.64 0.61
N VAL A 46 8.27 5.56 0.03
CA VAL A 46 8.46 5.90 -1.37
C VAL A 46 8.83 4.64 -2.13
N PRO A 47 7.97 4.19 -3.07
CA PRO A 47 8.32 3.05 -3.89
C PRO A 47 9.58 3.33 -4.69
N ASP A 48 10.47 2.36 -4.73
CA ASP A 48 11.68 2.47 -5.50
C ASP A 48 11.35 2.26 -6.97
N LEU A 49 11.75 3.23 -7.79
CA LEU A 49 11.48 3.18 -9.23
C LEU A 49 12.67 2.54 -9.97
#